data_fc5fe393f67f5890a0e5c97081e4d643
#
_entry.id   fc5fe393f67f5890a0e5c97081e4d643
#
_cell.length_a   1.000
_cell.length_b   1.000
_cell.length_c   1.000
_cell.angle_alpha   90.00
_cell.angle_beta   90.00
_cell.angle_gamma   90.00
#
_symmetry.space_group_name_H-M   'P 1'
#
loop_
_entity.id
_entity.type
_entity.pdbx_description
1 polymer ?
#
loop_
_entity_poly.entity_id
_entity_poly.type
_entity_poly.pdbx_seq_one_letter_code
_entity_poly.pdbx_strand_id
1 'polypeptide(L)'
;MTMMLTTYLASLSPLALLRSLPGACAQGLIWGLLALGVYITYKLLDFADLTVDGSMATGGAVAVMLIRAGMNPWLALIFAFLAGMAAGFIAGMLHTALGIQGILASILTQISLYSINLNILGSSNQAVSVDKYSLVVSLRYISDSTASKIRMFTTCILFCVVLVAILYWYFGTEQGHAIRATGCN
;
A
#
# COMPACT_ATOMS: atom_id res chain seq x y z
N MET A 1 -17.07 -6.75 35.19
CA MET A 1 -16.54 -5.63 34.35
C MET A 1 -15.17 -5.17 34.85
N THR A 2 -14.94 -5.02 36.13
CA THR A 2 -13.64 -4.64 36.72
C THR A 2 -12.53 -5.68 36.50
N MET A 3 -12.79 -6.97 36.57
CA MET A 3 -11.80 -8.03 36.31
C MET A 3 -11.30 -8.06 34.88
N MET A 4 -12.14 -7.79 33.89
CA MET A 4 -11.68 -7.69 32.49
C MET A 4 -10.78 -6.48 32.27
N LEU A 5 -11.10 -5.35 32.88
CA LEU A 5 -10.30 -4.13 32.78
C LEU A 5 -8.92 -4.29 33.41
N THR A 6 -8.83 -4.95 34.57
CA THR A 6 -7.55 -5.24 35.23
C THR A 6 -6.70 -6.24 34.44
N THR A 7 -7.32 -7.24 33.80
CA THR A 7 -6.61 -8.18 32.93
C THR A 7 -6.07 -7.48 31.64
N TYR A 8 -6.86 -6.58 31.04
CA TYR A 8 -6.41 -5.75 29.91
C TYR A 8 -5.29 -4.80 30.30
N LEU A 9 -5.38 -4.14 31.46
CA LEU A 9 -4.33 -3.25 31.96
C LEU A 9 -3.04 -4.00 32.33
N ALA A 10 -3.16 -5.22 32.85
CA ALA A 10 -2.02 -6.08 33.16
C ALA A 10 -1.34 -6.62 31.89
N SER A 11 -2.07 -6.79 30.78
CA SER A 11 -1.50 -7.18 29.49
C SER A 11 -0.76 -6.03 28.78
N LEU A 12 -0.99 -4.78 29.18
CA LEU A 12 -0.28 -3.58 28.73
C LEU A 12 1.07 -3.42 29.45
N SER A 13 1.84 -4.51 29.60
CA SER A 13 3.20 -4.39 30.09
C SER A 13 4.04 -3.55 29.13
N PRO A 14 4.87 -2.60 29.59
CA PRO A 14 5.72 -1.79 28.72
C PRO A 14 6.64 -2.65 27.85
N LEU A 15 6.97 -3.85 28.30
CA LEU A 15 7.73 -4.83 27.53
C LEU A 15 6.95 -5.41 26.33
N ALA A 16 5.63 -5.62 26.46
CA ALA A 16 4.78 -6.05 25.35
C ALA A 16 4.64 -4.95 24.29
N LEU A 17 4.52 -3.68 24.70
CA LEU A 17 4.55 -2.53 23.79
C LEU A 17 5.85 -2.45 22.99
N LEU A 18 7.00 -2.59 23.68
CA LEU A 18 8.31 -2.60 22.99
C LEU A 18 8.46 -3.75 22.01
N ARG A 19 7.90 -4.92 22.32
CA ARG A 19 7.91 -6.07 21.40
C ARG A 19 7.03 -5.89 20.17
N SER A 20 5.96 -5.12 20.24
CA SER A 20 5.05 -4.83 19.12
C SER A 20 5.54 -3.68 18.24
N LEU A 21 6.46 -2.81 18.72
CA LEU A 21 6.98 -1.66 18.00
C LEU A 21 7.50 -1.97 16.59
N PRO A 22 8.33 -3.00 16.36
CA PRO A 22 8.86 -3.26 15.00
C PRO A 22 7.74 -3.51 13.98
N GLY A 23 6.67 -4.15 14.42
CA GLY A 23 5.53 -4.40 13.57
C GLY A 23 4.69 -3.18 13.29
N ALA A 24 4.43 -2.40 14.30
CA ALA A 24 3.72 -1.14 14.14
C ALA A 24 4.49 -0.20 13.21
N CYS A 25 5.82 -0.14 13.34
CA CYS A 25 6.67 0.64 12.44
C CYS A 25 6.63 0.12 10.99
N ALA A 26 6.70 -1.20 10.77
CA ALA A 26 6.62 -1.77 9.43
C ALA A 26 5.26 -1.47 8.77
N GLN A 27 4.18 -1.61 9.52
CA GLN A 27 2.84 -1.26 9.04
C GLN A 27 2.71 0.25 8.78
N GLY A 28 3.27 1.08 9.66
CA GLY A 28 3.34 2.53 9.47
C GLY A 28 4.09 2.95 8.20
N LEU A 29 5.17 2.24 7.84
CA LEU A 29 5.90 2.47 6.60
C LEU A 29 5.04 2.17 5.35
N ILE A 30 4.25 1.10 5.38
CA ILE A 30 3.33 0.74 4.29
C ILE A 30 2.27 1.84 4.10
N TRP A 31 1.65 2.30 5.18
CA TRP A 31 0.72 3.42 5.14
C TRP A 31 1.39 4.75 4.76
N GLY A 32 2.67 4.91 5.10
CA GLY A 32 3.51 6.03 4.67
C GLY A 32 3.67 6.11 3.15
N LEU A 33 3.78 4.96 2.46
CA LEU A 33 3.82 4.92 1.00
C LEU A 33 2.52 5.39 0.37
N LEU A 34 1.38 4.98 0.95
CA LEU A 34 0.06 5.47 0.52
C LEU A 34 -0.05 6.99 0.72
N ALA A 35 0.36 7.49 1.89
CA ALA A 35 0.37 8.93 2.18
C ALA A 35 1.28 9.71 1.20
N LEU A 36 2.39 9.12 0.78
CA LEU A 36 3.26 9.70 -0.24
C LEU A 36 2.56 9.80 -1.60
N GLY A 37 1.78 8.80 -2.00
CA GLY A 37 0.95 8.84 -3.21
C GLY A 37 -0.07 9.98 -3.16
N VAL A 38 -0.80 10.11 -2.05
CA VAL A 38 -1.74 11.22 -1.84
C VAL A 38 -1.03 12.57 -1.83
N TYR A 39 0.14 12.66 -1.23
CA TYR A 39 0.94 13.90 -1.23
C TYR A 39 1.33 14.35 -2.65
N ILE A 40 1.72 13.41 -3.51
CA ILE A 40 2.08 13.71 -4.90
C ILE A 40 0.88 14.28 -5.65
N THR A 41 -0.27 13.64 -5.56
CA THR A 41 -1.46 14.08 -6.28
C THR A 41 -1.99 15.41 -5.73
N TYR A 42 -2.10 15.53 -4.43
CA TYR A 42 -2.64 16.73 -3.80
C TYR A 42 -1.70 17.94 -3.88
N LYS A 43 -0.39 17.76 -3.56
CA LYS A 43 0.55 18.88 -3.45
C LYS A 43 1.19 19.26 -4.78
N LEU A 44 1.42 18.30 -5.68
CA LEU A 44 2.12 18.53 -6.94
C LEU A 44 1.17 18.72 -8.11
N LEU A 45 0.00 18.06 -8.11
CA LEU A 45 -0.97 18.13 -9.20
C LEU A 45 -2.19 19.00 -8.87
N ASP A 46 -2.28 19.52 -7.64
CA ASP A 46 -3.47 20.24 -7.12
C ASP A 46 -4.78 19.47 -7.33
N PHE A 47 -4.70 18.16 -7.21
CA PHE A 47 -5.77 17.23 -7.52
C PHE A 47 -5.94 16.25 -6.35
N ALA A 48 -7.09 16.31 -5.67
CA ALA A 48 -7.41 15.38 -4.58
C ALA A 48 -7.80 14.01 -5.16
N ASP A 49 -6.81 13.13 -5.32
CA ASP A 49 -7.02 11.76 -5.80
C ASP A 49 -7.24 10.80 -4.62
N LEU A 50 -8.46 10.33 -4.49
CA LEU A 50 -8.86 9.33 -3.50
C LEU A 50 -8.73 7.88 -4.03
N THR A 51 -8.28 7.71 -5.27
CA THR A 51 -8.12 6.38 -5.89
C THR A 51 -6.92 5.61 -5.33
N VAL A 52 -6.00 6.31 -4.66
CA VAL A 52 -4.72 5.74 -4.17
C VAL A 52 -4.96 4.52 -3.28
N ASP A 53 -5.94 4.58 -2.37
CA ASP A 53 -6.32 3.46 -1.51
C ASP A 53 -6.90 2.29 -2.32
N GLY A 54 -7.81 2.56 -3.24
CA GLY A 54 -8.40 1.56 -4.14
C GLY A 54 -7.37 0.89 -5.05
N SER A 55 -6.43 1.65 -5.62
CA SER A 55 -5.37 1.12 -6.50
C SER A 55 -4.38 0.25 -5.73
N MET A 56 -4.03 0.63 -4.50
CA MET A 56 -3.20 -0.19 -3.61
C MET A 56 -3.90 -1.50 -3.27
N ALA A 57 -5.19 -1.45 -2.93
CA ALA A 57 -5.99 -2.64 -2.65
C ALA A 57 -6.10 -3.56 -3.88
N THR A 58 -6.24 -3.00 -5.10
CA THR A 58 -6.28 -3.76 -6.35
C THR A 58 -4.95 -4.46 -6.62
N GLY A 59 -3.84 -3.76 -6.46
CA GLY A 59 -2.51 -4.36 -6.55
C GLY A 59 -2.34 -5.51 -5.56
N GLY A 60 -2.76 -5.32 -4.30
CA GLY A 60 -2.74 -6.35 -3.26
C GLY A 60 -3.61 -7.56 -3.61
N ALA A 61 -4.83 -7.35 -4.11
CA ALA A 61 -5.74 -8.41 -4.51
C ALA A 61 -5.15 -9.28 -5.64
N VAL A 62 -4.59 -8.64 -6.67
CA VAL A 62 -3.93 -9.33 -7.79
C VAL A 62 -2.71 -10.11 -7.30
N ALA A 63 -1.84 -9.51 -6.47
CA ALA A 63 -0.68 -10.18 -5.92
C ALA A 63 -1.06 -11.44 -5.12
N VAL A 64 -2.04 -11.33 -4.24
CA VAL A 64 -2.52 -12.44 -3.39
C VAL A 64 -3.03 -13.58 -4.24
N MET A 65 -3.86 -13.29 -5.26
CA MET A 65 -4.44 -14.34 -6.11
C MET A 65 -3.40 -15.03 -6.98
N LEU A 66 -2.43 -14.30 -7.53
CA LEU A 66 -1.36 -14.87 -8.33
C LEU A 66 -0.40 -15.74 -7.48
N ILE A 67 -0.08 -15.31 -6.27
CA ILE A 67 0.73 -16.12 -5.34
C ILE A 67 -0.03 -17.39 -4.94
N ARG A 68 -1.31 -17.32 -4.70
CA ARG A 68 -2.15 -18.50 -4.41
C ARG A 68 -2.26 -19.45 -5.60
N ALA A 69 -2.24 -18.93 -6.82
CA ALA A 69 -2.17 -19.73 -8.05
C ALA A 69 -0.78 -20.39 -8.27
N GLY A 70 0.19 -20.16 -7.38
CA GLY A 70 1.52 -20.75 -7.46
C GLY A 70 2.51 -19.99 -8.35
N MET A 71 2.18 -18.76 -8.75
CA MET A 71 3.08 -17.92 -9.54
C MET A 71 4.27 -17.44 -8.70
N ASN A 72 5.41 -17.22 -9.36
CA ASN A 72 6.59 -16.64 -8.72
C ASN A 72 6.25 -15.27 -8.12
N PRO A 73 6.56 -15.02 -6.82
CA PRO A 73 6.23 -13.77 -6.13
C PRO A 73 6.74 -12.50 -6.83
N TRP A 74 7.89 -12.56 -7.50
CA TRP A 74 8.43 -11.43 -8.26
C TRP A 74 7.57 -11.06 -9.47
N LEU A 75 7.07 -12.07 -10.19
CA LEU A 75 6.12 -11.86 -11.29
C LEU A 75 4.78 -11.34 -10.77
N ALA A 76 4.30 -11.87 -9.65
CA ALA A 76 3.07 -11.41 -9.01
C ALA A 76 3.16 -9.92 -8.62
N LEU A 77 4.32 -9.44 -8.16
CA LEU A 77 4.56 -8.02 -7.87
C LEU A 77 4.50 -7.14 -9.12
N ILE A 78 5.05 -7.62 -10.24
CA ILE A 78 4.98 -6.88 -11.53
C ILE A 78 3.52 -6.73 -11.97
N PHE A 79 2.74 -7.82 -11.93
CA PHE A 79 1.32 -7.76 -12.29
C PHE A 79 0.50 -6.91 -11.31
N ALA A 80 0.82 -6.93 -10.01
CA ALA A 80 0.22 -6.07 -9.01
C ALA A 80 0.48 -4.58 -9.32
N PHE A 81 1.71 -4.25 -9.69
CA PHE A 81 2.09 -2.89 -10.10
C PHE A 81 1.31 -2.44 -11.34
N LEU A 82 1.23 -3.29 -12.37
CA LEU A 82 0.46 -2.99 -13.57
C LEU A 82 -1.04 -2.82 -13.29
N ALA A 83 -1.59 -3.63 -12.39
CA ALA A 83 -3.00 -3.51 -11.98
C ALA A 83 -3.26 -2.19 -11.24
N GLY A 84 -2.38 -1.79 -10.32
CA GLY A 84 -2.45 -0.49 -9.65
C GLY A 84 -2.32 0.69 -10.63
N MET A 85 -1.39 0.60 -11.59
CA MET A 85 -1.26 1.59 -12.66
C MET A 85 -2.52 1.71 -13.52
N ALA A 86 -3.12 0.58 -13.91
CA ALA A 86 -4.36 0.57 -14.69
C ALA A 86 -5.51 1.23 -13.93
N ALA A 87 -5.61 0.99 -12.61
CA ALA A 87 -6.61 1.62 -11.76
C ALA A 87 -6.46 3.16 -11.73
N GLY A 88 -5.23 3.65 -11.52
CA GLY A 88 -4.93 5.09 -11.55
C GLY A 88 -5.13 5.71 -12.94
N PHE A 89 -4.78 4.97 -14.01
CA PHE A 89 -5.01 5.42 -15.39
C PHE A 89 -6.50 5.62 -15.68
N ILE A 90 -7.37 4.72 -15.22
CA ILE A 90 -8.83 4.85 -15.37
C ILE A 90 -9.34 6.11 -14.66
N ALA A 91 -8.91 6.38 -13.44
CA ALA A 91 -9.29 7.60 -12.71
C ALA A 91 -8.83 8.87 -13.46
N GLY A 92 -7.59 8.88 -13.93
CA GLY A 92 -7.05 9.97 -14.73
C GLY A 92 -7.79 10.18 -16.05
N MET A 93 -8.17 9.10 -16.73
CA MET A 93 -8.96 9.16 -17.95
C MET A 93 -10.37 9.72 -17.72
N LEU A 94 -11.03 9.33 -16.65
CA LEU A 94 -12.34 9.88 -16.26
C LEU A 94 -12.26 11.40 -16.03
N HIS A 95 -11.20 11.86 -15.40
CA HIS A 95 -11.00 13.28 -15.15
C HIS A 95 -10.64 14.04 -16.44
N THR A 96 -9.66 13.56 -17.21
CA THR A 96 -9.11 14.32 -18.36
C THR A 96 -9.93 14.19 -19.63
N ALA A 97 -10.40 12.98 -19.98
CA ALA A 97 -11.12 12.72 -21.21
C ALA A 97 -12.63 12.99 -21.09
N LEU A 98 -13.24 12.67 -19.96
CA LEU A 98 -14.67 12.86 -19.71
C LEU A 98 -14.97 14.18 -19.01
N GLY A 99 -13.97 14.95 -18.57
CA GLY A 99 -14.16 16.24 -17.92
C GLY A 99 -14.84 16.15 -16.55
N ILE A 100 -14.86 14.96 -15.93
CA ILE A 100 -15.45 14.75 -14.62
C ILE A 100 -14.57 15.42 -13.57
N GLN A 101 -15.19 16.11 -12.61
CA GLN A 101 -14.47 16.71 -11.50
C GLN A 101 -13.61 15.65 -10.78
N GLY A 102 -12.35 15.98 -10.49
CA GLY A 102 -11.36 15.04 -10.02
C GLY A 102 -11.74 14.24 -8.78
N ILE A 103 -12.29 14.92 -7.78
CA ILE A 103 -12.78 14.27 -6.55
C ILE A 103 -13.88 13.25 -6.89
N LEU A 104 -14.80 13.59 -7.79
CA LEU A 104 -15.88 12.70 -8.20
C LEU A 104 -15.35 11.51 -8.99
N ALA A 105 -14.41 11.75 -9.93
CA ALA A 105 -13.79 10.70 -10.72
C ALA A 105 -13.07 9.68 -9.82
N SER A 106 -12.30 10.15 -8.84
CA SER A 106 -11.58 9.28 -7.90
C SER A 106 -12.51 8.48 -6.99
N ILE A 107 -13.58 9.07 -6.46
CA ILE A 107 -14.58 8.37 -5.65
C ILE A 107 -15.28 7.28 -6.46
N LEU A 108 -15.72 7.59 -7.69
CA LEU A 108 -16.36 6.60 -8.57
C LEU A 108 -15.43 5.44 -8.87
N THR A 109 -14.17 5.72 -9.18
CA THR A 109 -13.16 4.69 -9.43
C THR A 109 -12.91 3.85 -8.18
N GLN A 110 -12.78 4.46 -7.01
CA GLN A 110 -12.55 3.75 -5.75
C GLN A 110 -13.70 2.78 -5.41
N ILE A 111 -14.95 3.21 -5.55
CA ILE A 111 -16.13 2.35 -5.31
C ILE A 111 -16.17 1.19 -6.31
N SER A 112 -15.87 1.47 -7.59
CA SER A 112 -15.80 0.44 -8.63
C SER A 112 -14.69 -0.57 -8.35
N LEU A 113 -13.50 -0.09 -7.95
CA LEU A 113 -12.37 -0.95 -7.58
C LEU A 113 -12.69 -1.82 -6.36
N TYR A 114 -13.43 -1.30 -5.39
CA TYR A 114 -13.86 -2.10 -4.24
C TYR A 114 -14.66 -3.34 -4.69
N SER A 115 -15.63 -3.17 -5.58
CA SER A 115 -16.43 -4.27 -6.13
C SER A 115 -15.58 -5.23 -6.97
N ILE A 116 -14.66 -4.70 -7.78
CA ILE A 116 -13.73 -5.51 -8.59
C ILE A 116 -12.80 -6.33 -7.68
N ASN A 117 -12.26 -5.73 -6.63
CA ASN A 117 -11.37 -6.40 -5.69
C ASN A 117 -12.06 -7.53 -4.94
N LEU A 118 -13.34 -7.34 -4.53
CA LEU A 118 -14.15 -8.41 -3.94
C LEU A 118 -14.35 -9.58 -4.92
N ASN A 119 -14.57 -9.28 -6.19
CA ASN A 119 -14.71 -10.30 -7.23
C ASN A 119 -13.38 -11.04 -7.47
N ILE A 120 -12.26 -10.35 -7.56
CA ILE A 120 -10.93 -10.95 -7.73
C ILE A 120 -10.60 -11.86 -6.54
N LEU A 121 -10.83 -11.40 -5.32
CA LEU A 121 -10.53 -12.15 -4.11
C LEU A 121 -11.53 -13.29 -3.84
N GLY A 122 -12.74 -13.20 -4.36
CA GLY A 122 -13.84 -14.15 -4.10
C GLY A 122 -14.40 -14.08 -2.67
N SER A 123 -13.82 -13.25 -1.81
CA SER A 123 -14.25 -13.00 -0.42
C SER A 123 -13.70 -11.66 0.07
N SER A 124 -14.30 -11.11 1.14
CA SER A 124 -13.86 -9.84 1.73
C SER A 124 -12.46 -9.90 2.35
N ASN A 125 -11.98 -11.09 2.69
CA ASN A 125 -10.65 -11.30 3.26
C ASN A 125 -10.08 -12.64 2.78
N GLN A 126 -8.85 -12.61 2.26
CA GLN A 126 -8.14 -13.80 1.82
C GLN A 126 -6.85 -13.99 2.62
N ALA A 127 -6.80 -15.09 3.37
CA ALA A 127 -5.61 -15.46 4.10
C ALA A 127 -4.56 -16.10 3.16
N VAL A 128 -3.33 -15.59 3.23
CA VAL A 128 -2.17 -16.18 2.57
C VAL A 128 -1.29 -16.81 3.64
N SER A 129 -1.17 -18.14 3.60
CA SER A 129 -0.30 -18.86 4.53
C SER A 129 1.15 -18.67 4.13
N VAL A 130 1.95 -18.14 5.04
CA VAL A 130 3.39 -17.92 4.85
C VAL A 130 4.17 -19.25 4.74
N ASP A 131 3.62 -20.31 5.32
CA ASP A 131 4.26 -21.64 5.32
C ASP A 131 4.04 -22.38 3.99
N LYS A 132 2.96 -22.04 3.28
CA LYS A 132 2.58 -22.70 2.03
C LYS A 132 3.14 -22.01 0.80
N TYR A 133 3.32 -20.69 0.85
CA TYR A 133 3.74 -19.89 -0.29
C TYR A 133 5.05 -19.18 0.00
N SER A 134 5.95 -19.13 -0.97
CA SER A 134 7.14 -18.30 -0.89
C SER A 134 6.73 -16.84 -1.03
N LEU A 135 7.03 -16.01 -0.04
CA LEU A 135 6.77 -14.58 -0.04
C LEU A 135 8.09 -13.81 -0.12
N VAL A 136 8.09 -12.69 -0.82
CA VAL A 136 9.29 -11.82 -0.91
C VAL A 136 9.62 -11.24 0.46
N VAL A 137 8.60 -10.78 1.19
CA VAL A 137 8.71 -10.28 2.56
C VAL A 137 7.57 -10.86 3.38
N SER A 138 7.90 -11.48 4.51
CA SER A 138 6.91 -11.98 5.45
C SER A 138 6.87 -11.11 6.68
N LEU A 139 5.69 -10.56 6.99
CA LEU A 139 5.41 -9.82 8.23
C LEU A 139 5.09 -10.77 9.40
N ARG A 140 5.56 -12.00 9.37
CA ARG A 140 5.27 -12.99 10.41
C ARG A 140 5.98 -12.62 11.71
N TYR A 141 5.20 -12.19 12.68
CA TYR A 141 5.64 -11.85 14.04
C TYR A 141 6.00 -13.07 14.92
N ILE A 142 5.75 -14.28 14.42
CA ILE A 142 5.74 -15.51 15.22
C ILE A 142 7.12 -16.15 15.32
N SER A 143 8.10 -15.69 14.57
CA SER A 143 9.48 -16.16 14.77
C SER A 143 10.10 -15.39 15.92
N ASP A 144 10.42 -16.07 17.01
CA ASP A 144 11.11 -15.52 18.20
C ASP A 144 12.54 -15.05 17.91
N SER A 145 13.01 -15.26 16.71
CA SER A 145 14.32 -14.81 16.28
C SER A 145 14.35 -13.29 16.04
N THR A 146 15.11 -12.59 16.87
CA THR A 146 15.40 -11.15 16.74
C THR A 146 15.95 -10.81 15.34
N ALA A 147 16.73 -11.71 14.74
CA ALA A 147 17.29 -11.55 13.39
C ALA A 147 16.20 -11.48 12.31
N SER A 148 15.09 -12.23 12.44
CA SER A 148 13.97 -12.17 11.48
C SER A 148 13.23 -10.85 11.54
N LYS A 149 13.01 -10.29 12.73
CA LYS A 149 12.36 -8.99 12.96
C LYS A 149 13.20 -7.85 12.40
N ILE A 150 14.50 -7.88 12.64
CA ILE A 150 15.45 -6.89 12.11
C ILE A 150 15.48 -6.94 10.59
N ARG A 151 15.53 -8.12 9.98
CA ARG A 151 15.53 -8.28 8.51
C ARG A 151 14.29 -7.68 7.88
N MET A 152 13.11 -7.97 8.42
CA MET A 152 11.85 -7.42 7.96
C MET A 152 11.85 -5.89 8.00
N PHE A 153 12.23 -5.32 9.14
CA PHE A 153 12.28 -3.88 9.33
C PHE A 153 13.29 -3.21 8.38
N THR A 154 14.47 -3.79 8.23
CA THR A 154 15.50 -3.30 7.29
C THR A 154 15.01 -3.36 5.85
N THR A 155 14.31 -4.43 5.44
CA THR A 155 13.75 -4.54 4.08
C THR A 155 12.68 -3.48 3.82
N CYS A 156 11.79 -3.22 4.78
CA CYS A 156 10.77 -2.18 4.64
C CYS A 156 11.41 -0.78 4.54
N ILE A 157 12.38 -0.47 5.39
CA ILE A 157 13.10 0.81 5.33
C ILE A 157 13.83 0.95 3.99
N LEU A 158 14.56 -0.08 3.57
CA LEU A 158 15.30 -0.05 2.30
C LEU A 158 14.36 0.22 1.13
N PHE A 159 13.21 -0.45 1.11
CA PHE A 159 12.20 -0.24 0.06
C PHE A 159 11.67 1.21 0.06
N CYS A 160 11.34 1.77 1.23
CA CYS A 160 10.90 3.16 1.35
C CYS A 160 11.98 4.15 0.89
N VAL A 161 13.23 3.94 1.31
CA VAL A 161 14.35 4.81 0.93
C VAL A 161 14.58 4.77 -0.59
N VAL A 162 14.59 3.59 -1.18
CA VAL A 162 14.75 3.42 -2.64
C VAL A 162 13.62 4.12 -3.39
N LEU A 163 12.37 3.95 -2.94
CA LEU A 163 11.21 4.57 -3.57
C LEU A 163 11.26 6.10 -3.47
N VAL A 164 11.58 6.64 -2.30
CA VAL A 164 11.76 8.11 -2.10
C VAL A 164 12.91 8.63 -2.97
N ALA A 165 14.02 7.91 -3.08
CA ALA A 165 15.15 8.28 -3.93
C ALA A 165 14.76 8.31 -5.42
N ILE A 166 14.01 7.31 -5.89
CA ILE A 166 13.50 7.27 -7.26
C ILE A 166 12.56 8.45 -7.53
N LEU A 167 11.63 8.74 -6.61
CA LEU A 167 10.71 9.87 -6.73
C LEU A 167 11.47 11.21 -6.72
N TYR A 168 12.43 11.37 -5.83
CA TYR A 168 13.25 12.57 -5.76
C TYR A 168 14.00 12.80 -7.08
N TRP A 169 14.61 11.75 -7.62
CA TRP A 169 15.27 11.80 -8.93
C TRP A 169 14.29 12.13 -10.06
N TYR A 170 13.14 11.46 -10.10
CA TYR A 170 12.11 11.67 -11.11
C TYR A 170 11.58 13.11 -11.12
N PHE A 171 11.24 13.66 -9.95
CA PHE A 171 10.78 15.05 -9.83
C PHE A 171 11.88 16.10 -10.04
N GLY A 172 13.14 15.70 -10.11
CA GLY A 172 14.27 16.52 -10.53
C GLY A 172 14.47 16.55 -12.05
N THR A 173 13.76 15.71 -12.84
CA THR A 173 13.83 15.70 -14.29
C THR A 173 12.95 16.80 -14.90
N GLU A 174 13.15 17.07 -16.20
CA GLU A 174 12.31 18.02 -16.95
C GLU A 174 10.83 17.67 -16.91
N GLN A 175 10.50 16.37 -16.96
CA GLN A 175 9.11 15.87 -16.81
C GLN A 175 8.55 16.18 -15.42
N GLY A 176 9.34 16.01 -14.37
CA GLY A 176 8.95 16.35 -13.01
C GLY A 176 8.68 17.84 -12.82
N HIS A 177 9.48 18.69 -13.47
CA HIS A 177 9.25 20.14 -13.47
C HIS A 177 7.98 20.52 -14.25
N ALA A 178 7.71 19.87 -15.38
CA ALA A 178 6.47 20.07 -16.15
C ALA A 178 5.23 19.70 -15.31
N ILE A 179 5.27 18.58 -14.59
CA ILE A 179 4.17 18.16 -13.70
C ILE A 179 3.95 19.18 -12.58
N ARG A 180 5.02 19.70 -11.98
CA ARG A 180 4.90 20.76 -10.96
C ARG A 180 4.31 22.05 -11.52
N ALA A 181 4.65 22.41 -12.75
CA ALA A 181 4.13 23.60 -13.40
C ALA A 181 2.61 23.50 -13.69
N THR A 182 2.10 22.31 -13.99
CA THR A 182 0.65 22.11 -14.21
C THR A 182 -0.17 22.22 -12.92
N GLY A 183 0.41 21.91 -11.77
CA GLY A 183 -0.27 22.04 -10.46
C GLY A 183 -0.16 23.42 -9.81
N CYS A 184 0.58 24.35 -10.41
CA CYS A 184 0.75 25.71 -9.86
C CYS A 184 -0.19 26.76 -10.47
N ASN A 185 -1.16 26.37 -11.28
CA ASN A 185 -2.05 27.29 -12.01
C ASN A 185 -3.38 27.46 -11.31
#